data_e5bd92725b34468b8f574588b3588c0f
#
_entry.id   e5bd92725b34468b8f574588b3588c0f
#
_cell.length_a   1.000
_cell.length_b   1.000
_cell.length_c   1.000
_cell.angle_alpha   90.00
_cell.angle_beta   90.00
_cell.angle_gamma   90.00
#
_symmetry.space_group_name_H-M   'P 1'
#
loop_
_entity.id
_entity.type
_entity.pdbx_description
1 polymer ?
#
loop_
_entity_poly.entity_id
_entity_poly.type
_entity_poly.pdbx_seq_one_letter_code
_entity_poly.pdbx_strand_id
1 'polypeptide(L)'
;MTFKGINNQTVELKITSYQFPEITDGDWDSNWLNIYLKVNSTVGNWQTVYPALTTWDVKRLINWFDNLSNNIQLEATYISFVEPNISFELMDSFDSKKKTIRIQFNLEFRPKSAKDDRECFFDFIADNNELKCIVVDLKKELEIYPERKC
;
A
#
# COMPACT_ATOMS: atom_id res chain seq x y z
N MET A 1 1.64 -9.46 -0.65
CA MET A 1 2.84 -8.66 -0.30
C MET A 1 2.83 -8.40 1.20
N THR A 2 3.99 -8.53 1.83
CA THR A 2 4.11 -8.38 3.29
C THR A 2 5.22 -7.37 3.62
N PHE A 3 4.85 -6.36 4.41
CA PHE A 3 5.81 -5.43 5.01
C PHE A 3 6.17 -5.92 6.41
N LYS A 4 7.46 -5.97 6.71
CA LYS A 4 7.97 -6.45 8.01
C LYS A 4 8.50 -5.28 8.82
N GLY A 5 7.85 -5.01 9.94
CA GLY A 5 8.31 -4.03 10.93
C GLY A 5 9.21 -4.67 11.99
N ILE A 6 9.45 -3.92 13.04
CA ILE A 6 10.21 -4.40 14.20
C ILE A 6 9.35 -5.34 15.07
N ASN A 7 10.00 -6.18 15.90
CA ASN A 7 9.33 -7.07 16.86
C ASN A 7 8.30 -8.01 16.23
N ASN A 8 8.60 -8.56 15.04
CA ASN A 8 7.73 -9.47 14.31
C ASN A 8 6.38 -8.85 13.90
N GLN A 9 6.26 -7.55 13.90
CA GLN A 9 5.10 -6.86 13.37
C GLN A 9 5.05 -6.99 11.85
N THR A 10 3.85 -7.18 11.30
CA THR A 10 3.66 -7.34 9.85
C THR A 10 2.42 -6.62 9.37
N VAL A 11 2.48 -6.15 8.13
CA VAL A 11 1.33 -5.70 7.36
C VAL A 11 1.31 -6.50 6.06
N GLU A 12 0.20 -7.19 5.81
CA GLU A 12 -0.04 -7.88 4.56
C GLU A 12 -1.05 -7.08 3.74
N LEU A 13 -0.71 -6.81 2.51
CA LEU A 13 -1.55 -6.10 1.55
C LEU A 13 -1.67 -6.96 0.29
N LYS A 14 -2.90 -7.19 -0.17
CA LYS A 14 -3.16 -8.05 -1.31
C LYS A 14 -4.38 -7.58 -2.11
N ILE A 15 -4.28 -7.62 -3.43
CA ILE A 15 -5.43 -7.44 -4.31
C ILE A 15 -6.21 -8.76 -4.34
N THR A 16 -7.49 -8.73 -4.00
CA THR A 16 -8.32 -9.94 -3.99
C THR A 16 -9.20 -10.08 -5.22
N SER A 17 -9.69 -8.96 -5.76
CA SER A 17 -10.57 -8.96 -6.94
C SER A 17 -10.76 -7.52 -7.43
N TYR A 18 -11.34 -7.37 -8.62
CA TYR A 18 -11.98 -6.11 -8.98
C TYR A 18 -13.24 -5.93 -8.13
N GLN A 19 -13.54 -4.69 -7.78
CA GLN A 19 -14.79 -4.38 -7.07
C GLN A 19 -16.01 -4.72 -7.91
N PHE A 20 -15.95 -4.42 -9.20
CA PHE A 20 -17.01 -4.68 -10.16
C PHE A 20 -16.47 -5.55 -11.30
N PRO A 21 -16.41 -6.89 -11.12
CA PRO A 21 -15.83 -7.78 -12.14
C PRO A 21 -16.54 -7.72 -13.49
N GLU A 22 -17.84 -7.43 -13.49
CA GLU A 22 -18.68 -7.36 -14.68
C GLU A 22 -18.51 -6.07 -15.49
N ILE A 23 -17.93 -5.02 -14.90
CA ILE A 23 -17.73 -3.73 -15.59
C ILE A 23 -16.35 -3.73 -16.25
N THR A 24 -16.31 -3.66 -17.57
CA THR A 24 -15.07 -3.76 -18.36
C THR A 24 -14.88 -2.62 -19.36
N ASP A 25 -15.55 -1.49 -19.12
CA ASP A 25 -15.55 -0.34 -20.04
C ASP A 25 -14.25 0.49 -20.01
N GLY A 26 -13.37 0.25 -19.05
CA GLY A 26 -12.12 0.99 -18.90
C GLY A 26 -12.23 2.26 -18.06
N ASP A 27 -13.40 2.59 -17.57
CA ASP A 27 -13.62 3.74 -16.68
C ASP A 27 -13.26 3.43 -15.21
N TRP A 28 -13.57 4.37 -14.33
CA TRP A 28 -13.24 4.28 -12.91
C TRP A 28 -13.78 3.01 -12.26
N ASP A 29 -15.06 2.70 -12.45
CA ASP A 29 -15.69 1.55 -11.80
C ASP A 29 -15.05 0.23 -12.23
N SER A 30 -14.58 0.13 -13.48
CA SER A 30 -13.92 -1.07 -13.97
C SER A 30 -12.53 -1.28 -13.39
N ASN A 31 -11.93 -0.26 -12.76
CA ASN A 31 -10.56 -0.27 -12.26
C ASN A 31 -10.43 -0.21 -10.75
N TRP A 32 -11.53 -0.18 -9.99
CA TRP A 32 -11.49 -0.31 -8.55
C TRP A 32 -11.14 -1.74 -8.12
N LEU A 33 -10.26 -1.84 -7.13
CA LEU A 33 -9.74 -3.11 -6.63
C LEU A 33 -10.12 -3.29 -5.16
N ASN A 34 -10.61 -4.46 -4.82
CA ASN A 34 -10.75 -4.86 -3.43
C ASN A 34 -9.38 -5.20 -2.87
N ILE A 35 -9.02 -4.53 -1.80
CA ILE A 35 -7.72 -4.66 -1.13
C ILE A 35 -7.94 -5.36 0.21
N TYR A 36 -7.28 -6.50 0.38
CA TYR A 36 -7.17 -7.19 1.66
C TYR A 36 -6.01 -6.59 2.45
N LEU A 37 -6.30 -6.21 3.68
CA LEU A 37 -5.31 -5.74 4.64
C LEU A 37 -5.34 -6.62 5.88
N LYS A 38 -4.16 -7.08 6.32
CA LYS A 38 -4.00 -7.75 7.60
C LYS A 38 -2.83 -7.10 8.34
N VAL A 39 -3.10 -6.65 9.56
CA VAL A 39 -2.11 -6.02 10.43
C VAL A 39 -1.91 -6.86 11.69
N ASN A 40 -0.66 -7.22 11.97
CA ASN A 40 -0.24 -7.81 13.23
C ASN A 40 0.75 -6.84 13.88
N SER A 41 0.33 -6.20 14.95
CA SER A 41 1.15 -5.17 15.62
C SER A 41 1.01 -5.23 17.13
N THR A 42 1.83 -4.45 17.83
CA THR A 42 1.77 -4.34 19.30
C THR A 42 0.50 -3.63 19.78
N VAL A 43 -0.14 -2.82 18.91
CA VAL A 43 -1.38 -2.11 19.25
C VAL A 43 -2.63 -2.88 18.86
N GLY A 44 -2.51 -4.03 18.24
CA GLY A 44 -3.62 -4.89 17.89
C GLY A 44 -3.41 -5.65 16.60
N ASN A 45 -4.28 -6.62 16.38
CA ASN A 45 -4.33 -7.44 15.18
C ASN A 45 -5.70 -7.30 14.55
N TRP A 46 -5.75 -6.97 13.26
CA TRP A 46 -7.02 -6.88 12.53
C TRP A 46 -6.83 -7.20 11.06
N GLN A 47 -7.93 -7.47 10.41
CA GLN A 47 -7.97 -7.69 8.97
C GLN A 47 -9.27 -7.13 8.39
N THR A 48 -9.20 -6.68 7.15
CA THR A 48 -10.35 -6.15 6.44
C THR A 48 -10.15 -6.24 4.93
N VAL A 49 -11.25 -6.13 4.19
CA VAL A 49 -11.25 -5.97 2.73
C VAL A 49 -12.08 -4.74 2.39
N TYR A 50 -11.53 -3.87 1.55
CA TYR A 50 -12.20 -2.65 1.13
C TYR A 50 -11.72 -2.23 -0.26
N PRO A 51 -12.58 -1.63 -1.12
CA PRO A 51 -12.18 -1.13 -2.43
C PRO A 51 -11.38 0.18 -2.30
N ALA A 52 -10.14 0.08 -1.85
CA ALA A 52 -9.32 1.20 -1.42
C ALA A 52 -8.43 1.78 -2.51
N LEU A 53 -8.11 1.02 -3.56
CA LEU A 53 -7.17 1.43 -4.61
C LEU A 53 -7.74 1.12 -5.99
N THR A 54 -7.41 1.98 -6.95
CA THR A 54 -7.59 1.67 -8.37
C THR A 54 -6.33 1.01 -8.94
N THR A 55 -6.42 0.44 -10.13
CA THR A 55 -5.25 -0.07 -10.86
C THR A 55 -4.22 1.04 -11.09
N TRP A 56 -4.65 2.28 -11.32
CA TRP A 56 -3.76 3.44 -11.47
C TRP A 56 -3.05 3.79 -10.17
N ASP A 57 -3.73 3.67 -9.03
CA ASP A 57 -3.13 3.89 -7.71
C ASP A 57 -2.02 2.87 -7.44
N VAL A 58 -2.24 1.62 -7.79
CA VAL A 58 -1.21 0.58 -7.64
C VAL A 58 0.00 0.88 -8.53
N LYS A 59 -0.20 1.35 -9.76
CA LYS A 59 0.89 1.80 -10.64
C LYS A 59 1.68 2.95 -10.05
N ARG A 60 1.00 3.93 -9.47
CA ARG A 60 1.66 5.06 -8.78
C ARG A 60 2.49 4.57 -7.60
N LEU A 61 1.95 3.65 -6.82
CA LEU A 61 2.65 3.06 -5.68
C LEU A 61 3.89 2.27 -6.12
N ILE A 62 3.78 1.49 -7.20
CA ILE A 62 4.92 0.79 -7.80
C ILE A 62 6.02 1.78 -8.18
N ASN A 63 5.68 2.87 -8.87
CA ASN A 63 6.64 3.90 -9.26
C ASN A 63 7.30 4.58 -8.06
N TRP A 64 6.52 4.83 -7.01
CA TRP A 64 7.03 5.44 -5.79
C TRP A 64 8.09 4.55 -5.13
N PHE A 65 7.79 3.26 -4.93
CA PHE A 65 8.76 2.31 -4.38
C PHE A 65 9.94 2.04 -5.31
N ASP A 66 9.71 1.98 -6.62
CA ASP A 66 10.78 1.77 -7.60
C ASP A 66 11.80 2.91 -7.56
N ASN A 67 11.34 4.15 -7.53
CA ASN A 67 12.22 5.32 -7.38
C ASN A 67 13.02 5.24 -6.08
N LEU A 68 12.39 4.92 -4.96
CA LEU A 68 13.09 4.76 -3.68
C LEU A 68 14.14 3.64 -3.74
N SER A 69 13.85 2.54 -4.39
CA SER A 69 14.77 1.41 -4.52
C SER A 69 16.00 1.72 -5.36
N ASN A 70 15.96 2.79 -6.13
CA ASN A 70 17.05 3.25 -7.00
C ASN A 70 17.68 4.55 -6.51
N ASN A 71 17.38 5.00 -5.31
CA ASN A 71 17.86 6.26 -4.73
C ASN A 71 17.53 7.48 -5.61
N ILE A 72 16.35 7.46 -6.22
CA ILE A 72 15.84 8.56 -7.03
C ILE A 72 14.97 9.45 -6.14
N GLN A 73 15.21 10.75 -6.18
CA GLN A 73 14.42 11.71 -5.42
C GLN A 73 12.95 11.66 -5.84
N LEU A 74 12.06 11.57 -4.84
CA LEU A 74 10.62 11.58 -5.06
C LEU A 74 10.13 13.01 -5.33
N GLU A 75 9.08 13.15 -6.14
CA GLU A 75 8.37 14.42 -6.28
C GLU A 75 7.72 14.83 -4.95
N ALA A 76 7.18 13.83 -4.22
CA ALA A 76 6.66 14.02 -2.88
C ALA A 76 7.05 12.82 -2.01
N THR A 77 7.41 13.09 -0.75
CA THR A 77 7.75 12.04 0.23
C THR A 77 6.51 11.30 0.74
N TYR A 78 5.33 11.85 0.50
CA TYR A 78 4.05 11.31 0.92
C TYR A 78 3.23 10.94 -0.31
N ILE A 79 2.62 9.74 -0.29
CA ILE A 79 1.69 9.31 -1.33
C ILE A 79 0.37 8.88 -0.72
N SER A 80 -0.72 9.44 -1.23
CA SER A 80 -2.09 9.11 -0.88
C SER A 80 -2.91 8.87 -2.14
N PHE A 81 -4.14 8.42 -1.95
CA PHE A 81 -5.01 7.98 -3.03
C PHE A 81 -6.38 8.62 -2.92
N VAL A 82 -7.23 8.43 -3.92
CA VAL A 82 -8.60 8.99 -3.92
C VAL A 82 -9.37 8.55 -2.68
N GLU A 83 -9.33 7.24 -2.38
CA GLU A 83 -9.80 6.74 -1.09
C GLU A 83 -8.65 6.82 -0.08
N PRO A 84 -8.80 7.59 1.01
CA PRO A 84 -7.68 7.85 1.92
C PRO A 84 -7.47 6.74 2.98
N ASN A 85 -7.84 5.51 2.67
CA ASN A 85 -7.75 4.39 3.61
C ASN A 85 -6.33 4.02 3.99
N ILE A 86 -5.40 4.21 3.05
CA ILE A 86 -3.98 3.92 3.24
C ILE A 86 -3.13 5.00 2.59
N SER A 87 -2.03 5.33 3.23
CA SER A 87 -1.01 6.24 2.69
C SER A 87 0.37 5.77 3.09
N PHE A 88 1.39 6.24 2.37
CA PHE A 88 2.79 5.90 2.62
C PHE A 88 3.59 7.19 2.70
N GLU A 89 4.59 7.20 3.57
CA GLU A 89 5.47 8.36 3.75
C GLU A 89 6.91 7.91 3.99
N LEU A 90 7.84 8.52 3.27
CA LEU A 90 9.26 8.39 3.53
C LEU A 90 9.61 9.28 4.72
N MET A 91 10.15 8.69 5.79
CA MET A 91 10.43 9.40 7.04
C MET A 91 11.86 9.94 7.13
N ASP A 92 12.72 9.59 6.18
CA ASP A 92 14.12 10.03 6.12
C ASP A 92 14.52 10.40 4.68
N SER A 93 15.79 10.25 4.31
CA SER A 93 16.24 10.66 2.98
C SER A 93 16.03 9.57 1.94
N PHE A 94 15.71 9.97 0.69
CA PHE A 94 15.53 9.07 -0.45
C PHE A 94 16.79 8.26 -0.80
N ASP A 95 17.96 8.75 -0.41
CA ASP A 95 19.26 8.11 -0.69
C ASP A 95 19.87 7.40 0.52
N SER A 96 19.14 7.30 1.63
CA SER A 96 19.56 6.52 2.80
C SER A 96 19.73 5.05 2.44
N LYS A 97 20.73 4.39 3.00
CA LYS A 97 20.97 2.95 2.79
C LYS A 97 19.81 2.10 3.28
N LYS A 98 19.25 2.47 4.42
CA LYS A 98 18.02 1.92 4.98
C LYS A 98 17.02 3.03 5.12
N LYS A 99 15.84 2.84 4.57
CA LYS A 99 14.79 3.84 4.55
C LYS A 99 13.67 3.43 5.50
N THR A 100 13.22 4.38 6.31
CA THR A 100 12.05 4.22 7.16
C THR A 100 10.82 4.71 6.41
N ILE A 101 9.84 3.84 6.28
CA ILE A 101 8.59 4.14 5.57
C ILE A 101 7.44 3.91 6.54
N ARG A 102 6.55 4.89 6.60
CA ARG A 102 5.34 4.84 7.42
C ARG A 102 4.15 4.50 6.55
N ILE A 103 3.39 3.49 6.97
CA ILE A 103 2.07 3.18 6.43
C ILE A 103 1.04 3.70 7.42
N GLN A 104 0.15 4.59 6.97
CA GLN A 104 -0.93 5.11 7.79
C GLN A 104 -2.26 4.49 7.36
N PHE A 105 -3.07 4.11 8.33
CA PHE A 105 -4.39 3.50 8.12
C PHE A 105 -5.47 4.46 8.56
N ASN A 106 -6.48 4.64 7.72
CA ASN A 106 -7.61 5.52 7.98
C ASN A 106 -8.92 4.82 7.65
N LEU A 107 -10.02 5.32 8.20
CA LEU A 107 -11.38 4.87 7.91
C LEU A 107 -11.49 3.33 8.06
N GLU A 108 -11.94 2.64 7.02
CA GLU A 108 -12.19 1.19 7.03
C GLU A 108 -10.92 0.35 7.24
N PHE A 109 -9.73 0.95 7.07
CA PHE A 109 -8.46 0.27 7.33
C PHE A 109 -7.98 0.42 8.77
N ARG A 110 -8.66 1.21 9.59
CA ARG A 110 -8.40 1.29 11.03
C ARG A 110 -8.98 0.08 11.75
N PRO A 111 -8.41 -0.32 12.91
CA PRO A 111 -9.04 -1.37 13.71
C PRO A 111 -10.41 -0.90 14.21
N LYS A 112 -11.38 -1.82 14.24
CA LYS A 112 -12.75 -1.52 14.71
C LYS A 112 -12.79 -1.05 16.17
N SER A 113 -11.79 -1.43 16.96
CA SER A 113 -11.62 -1.02 18.35
C SER A 113 -11.07 0.40 18.52
N ALA A 114 -10.61 1.04 17.47
CA ALA A 114 -10.10 2.40 17.53
C ALA A 114 -11.26 3.37 17.76
N LYS A 115 -11.32 3.94 18.98
CA LYS A 115 -12.43 4.80 19.44
C LYS A 115 -12.08 6.28 19.44
N ASP A 116 -10.86 6.66 19.11
CA ASP A 116 -10.37 8.02 19.17
C ASP A 116 -9.72 8.44 17.85
N ASP A 117 -9.35 9.72 17.77
CA ASP A 117 -8.73 10.32 16.60
C ASP A 117 -7.23 10.04 16.51
N ARG A 118 -6.70 9.09 17.29
CA ARG A 118 -5.27 8.74 17.20
C ARG A 118 -4.94 8.19 15.85
N GLU A 119 -3.80 8.62 15.35
CA GLU A 119 -3.26 8.08 14.10
C GLU A 119 -2.91 6.60 14.27
N CYS A 120 -3.38 5.77 13.33
CA CYS A 120 -3.02 4.37 13.26
C CYS A 120 -1.98 4.21 12.15
N PHE A 121 -0.75 3.86 12.52
CA PHE A 121 0.33 3.73 11.58
C PHE A 121 1.26 2.57 11.93
N PHE A 122 2.05 2.19 10.93
CA PHE A 122 3.04 1.12 11.02
C PHE A 122 4.30 1.58 10.30
N ASP A 123 5.44 1.53 11.00
CA ASP A 123 6.73 1.89 10.41
C ASP A 123 7.53 0.63 10.10
N PHE A 124 8.14 0.60 8.92
CA PHE A 124 9.09 -0.44 8.56
C PHE A 124 10.36 0.17 7.98
N ILE A 125 11.46 -0.55 8.12
CA ILE A 125 12.76 -0.16 7.60
C ILE A 125 13.14 -1.16 6.51
N ALA A 126 13.55 -0.64 5.34
CA ALA A 126 13.90 -1.47 4.20
C ALA A 126 15.14 -0.91 3.51
N ASP A 127 16.03 -1.80 3.08
CA ASP A 127 17.10 -1.46 2.16
C ASP A 127 16.59 -1.48 0.71
N ASN A 128 17.44 -1.11 -0.24
CA ASN A 128 17.04 -1.04 -1.64
C ASN A 128 16.66 -2.40 -2.22
N ASN A 129 17.29 -3.49 -1.77
CA ASN A 129 16.93 -4.83 -2.23
C ASN A 129 15.56 -5.26 -1.73
N GLU A 130 15.24 -4.97 -0.47
CA GLU A 130 13.92 -5.22 0.10
C GLU A 130 12.83 -4.40 -0.59
N LEU A 131 13.12 -3.13 -0.93
CA LEU A 131 12.21 -2.29 -1.71
C LEU A 131 11.97 -2.85 -3.12
N LYS A 132 13.01 -3.38 -3.77
CA LYS A 132 12.86 -4.05 -5.08
C LYS A 132 11.97 -5.28 -4.99
N CYS A 133 12.04 -6.04 -3.91
CA CYS A 133 11.13 -7.16 -3.67
C CYS A 133 9.67 -6.69 -3.56
N ILE A 134 9.43 -5.58 -2.86
CA ILE A 134 8.10 -4.98 -2.79
C ILE A 134 7.59 -4.61 -4.18
N VAL A 135 8.43 -3.98 -5.01
CA VAL A 135 8.08 -3.61 -6.39
C VAL A 135 7.71 -4.85 -7.21
N VAL A 136 8.50 -5.91 -7.11
CA VAL A 136 8.24 -7.18 -7.81
C VAL A 136 6.90 -7.78 -7.38
N ASP A 137 6.62 -7.80 -6.08
CA ASP A 137 5.37 -8.35 -5.55
C ASP A 137 4.15 -7.54 -6.00
N LEU A 138 4.24 -6.21 -5.97
CA LEU A 138 3.17 -5.34 -6.46
C LEU A 138 2.90 -5.53 -7.96
N LYS A 139 3.96 -5.64 -8.76
CA LYS A 139 3.84 -5.89 -10.19
C LYS A 139 3.15 -7.22 -10.47
N LYS A 140 3.48 -8.27 -9.73
CA LYS A 140 2.84 -9.58 -9.86
C LYS A 140 1.34 -9.54 -9.55
N GLU A 141 0.96 -8.83 -8.51
CA GLU A 141 -0.46 -8.66 -8.18
C GLU A 141 -1.20 -7.89 -9.26
N LEU A 142 -0.59 -6.84 -9.81
CA LEU A 142 -1.19 -6.06 -10.90
C LEU A 142 -1.27 -6.86 -12.21
N GLU A 143 -0.39 -7.83 -12.45
CA GLU A 143 -0.48 -8.74 -13.60
C GLU A 143 -1.75 -9.61 -13.54
N ILE A 144 -2.18 -10.00 -12.34
CA ILE A 144 -3.40 -10.79 -12.14
C ILE A 144 -4.65 -9.90 -12.32
N TYR A 145 -4.57 -8.64 -11.88
CA TYR A 145 -5.67 -7.67 -11.97
C TYR A 145 -5.20 -6.41 -12.69
N PRO A 146 -4.91 -6.51 -14.01
CA PRO A 146 -4.37 -5.37 -14.75
C PRO A 146 -5.40 -4.27 -14.97
N GLU A 147 -4.90 -3.10 -15.36
CA GLU A 147 -5.77 -2.01 -15.81
C GLU A 147 -6.68 -2.48 -16.94
N ARG A 148 -7.97 -2.26 -16.77
CA ARG A 148 -8.96 -2.50 -17.79
C ARG A 148 -9.07 -1.28 -18.69
N LYS A 149 -8.98 -1.50 -19.98
CA LYS A 149 -9.08 -0.47 -21.02
C LYS A 149 -10.24 -0.81 -21.95
N CYS A 150 -10.80 0.22 -22.57
CA CYS A 150 -11.84 0.05 -23.60
C CYS A 150 -11.29 -0.74 -24.79
#